data_ed1ad14d22b287b8a5016628bf4d9b45
#
_entry.id   ed1ad14d22b287b8a5016628bf4d9b45
#
_cell.length_a   1.000
_cell.length_b   1.000
_cell.length_c   1.000
_cell.angle_alpha   90.00
_cell.angle_beta   90.00
_cell.angle_gamma   90.00
#
_symmetry.space_group_name_H-M   'P 1'
#
loop_
_entity.id
_entity.type
_entity.pdbx_description
1 polymer ?
#
loop_
_entity_poly.entity_id
_entity_poly.type
_entity_poly.pdbx_seq_one_letter_code
_entity_poly.pdbx_strand_id
1 'polypeptide(L)'
;MTKKKLVRIEPAEFELQILGTLWQHGPGTVRHVMQHLSDGKERAYTSVLSVMQIMQKKELLAVEKERDGLAHVFRPLVTREQVVVPLLRGLVTKVFGGSRRAAMQHLLHGDAVDEREIDELRQLLDELESRQQKPPKKS
;
A
#
# COMPACT_ATOMS: atom_id res chain seq x y z
N MET A 1 -14.40 -6.39 -26.79
CA MET A 1 -14.21 -5.76 -26.42
C MET A 1 -13.66 -5.53 -25.47
N THR A 2 -13.18 -5.17 -25.33
CA THR A 2 -12.65 -4.98 -24.47
C THR A 2 -12.64 -3.92 -23.94
N LYS A 3 -12.92 -3.70 -23.28
CA LYS A 3 -13.03 -2.75 -22.75
C LYS A 3 -11.99 -2.52 -22.03
N LYS A 4 -11.56 -1.61 -22.03
CA LYS A 4 -10.58 -1.29 -21.41
C LYS A 4 -11.01 -1.01 -20.26
N LYS A 5 -10.98 -1.46 -19.53
CA LYS A 5 -11.42 -1.29 -18.49
C LYS A 5 -10.62 -0.66 -17.64
N LEU A 6 -11.02 0.02 -16.82
CA LEU A 6 -10.34 0.51 -15.83
C LEU A 6 -9.85 -0.56 -15.07
N VAL A 7 -8.65 -0.85 -15.17
CA VAL A 7 -8.09 -1.94 -14.47
C VAL A 7 -8.04 -1.62 -13.03
N ARG A 8 -8.72 -2.41 -12.24
CA ARG A 8 -8.60 -2.25 -10.86
C ARG A 8 -7.39 -2.99 -10.42
N ILE A 9 -6.51 -2.34 -9.68
CA ILE A 9 -5.35 -2.99 -9.12
C ILE A 9 -5.78 -3.53 -7.77
N GLU A 10 -6.01 -4.83 -7.72
CA GLU A 10 -6.50 -5.46 -6.50
C GLU A 10 -5.61 -6.61 -6.11
N PRO A 11 -4.46 -6.33 -5.52
CA PRO A 11 -3.56 -7.39 -5.11
C PRO A 11 -4.17 -8.24 -4.02
N ALA A 12 -3.82 -9.51 -3.99
CA ALA A 12 -4.20 -10.38 -2.90
C ALA A 12 -3.52 -9.93 -1.62
N GLU A 13 -3.98 -10.46 -0.51
CA GLU A 13 -3.50 -10.00 0.78
C GLU A 13 -1.99 -10.13 0.93
N PHE A 14 -1.43 -11.27 0.55
CA PHE A 14 0.01 -11.44 0.69
C PHE A 14 0.76 -10.53 -0.29
N GLU A 15 0.18 -10.30 -1.46
CA GLU A 15 0.79 -9.37 -2.40
C GLU A 15 0.81 -7.96 -1.84
N LEU A 16 -0.23 -7.58 -1.11
CA LEU A 16 -0.25 -6.28 -0.45
C LEU A 16 0.84 -6.17 0.60
N GLN A 17 1.08 -7.25 1.33
CA GLN A 17 2.14 -7.24 2.33
C GLN A 17 3.50 -7.06 1.68
N ILE A 18 3.73 -7.72 0.56
CA ILE A 18 4.98 -7.59 -0.16
C ILE A 18 5.14 -6.17 -0.68
N LEU A 19 4.10 -5.62 -1.29
CA LEU A 19 4.16 -4.24 -1.76
C LEU A 19 4.44 -3.29 -0.61
N GLY A 20 3.75 -3.48 0.51
CA GLY A 20 3.97 -2.64 1.68
C GLY A 20 5.40 -2.67 2.17
N THR A 21 6.00 -3.86 2.16
CA THR A 21 7.39 -4.00 2.56
C THR A 21 8.31 -3.24 1.61
N LEU A 22 8.07 -3.37 0.31
CA LEU A 22 8.91 -2.71 -0.66
C LEU A 22 8.70 -1.19 -0.67
N TRP A 23 7.49 -0.74 -0.44
CA TRP A 23 7.26 0.70 -0.33
C TRP A 23 7.96 1.27 0.90
N GLN A 24 7.95 0.52 1.98
CA GLN A 24 8.51 1.03 3.23
C GLN A 24 10.03 0.90 3.29
N HIS A 25 10.58 -0.19 2.80
CA HIS A 25 11.99 -0.50 2.95
C HIS A 25 12.80 -0.36 1.67
N GLY A 26 12.14 -0.07 0.55
CA GLY A 26 12.83 0.10 -0.71
C GLY A 26 12.91 -1.19 -1.50
N PRO A 27 13.31 -1.10 -2.77
CA PRO A 27 13.46 -2.29 -3.61
C PRO A 27 14.43 -3.26 -3.00
N GLY A 28 14.21 -4.53 -3.26
CA GLY A 28 15.09 -5.52 -2.69
C GLY A 28 14.87 -6.91 -3.24
N THR A 29 15.67 -7.83 -2.74
CA THR A 29 15.61 -9.22 -3.13
C THR A 29 14.49 -9.93 -2.38
N VAL A 30 14.24 -11.19 -2.74
CA VAL A 30 13.26 -11.99 -2.01
C VAL A 30 13.67 -12.08 -0.53
N ARG A 31 14.95 -12.24 -0.25
CA ARG A 31 15.39 -12.33 1.14
C ARG A 31 15.17 -11.02 1.89
N HIS A 32 15.38 -9.91 1.22
CA HIS A 32 15.10 -8.61 1.80
C HIS A 32 13.62 -8.52 2.21
N VAL A 33 12.74 -8.94 1.33
CA VAL A 33 11.31 -8.93 1.64
C VAL A 33 11.03 -9.85 2.83
N MET A 34 11.61 -11.06 2.81
CA MET A 34 11.36 -12.01 3.88
C MET A 34 11.82 -11.48 5.23
N GLN A 35 12.91 -10.72 5.24
CA GLN A 35 13.43 -10.17 6.48
C GLN A 35 12.50 -9.13 7.08
N HIS A 36 11.73 -8.45 6.24
CA HIS A 36 10.93 -7.34 6.69
C HIS A 36 9.43 -7.60 6.72
N LEU A 37 9.01 -8.81 6.37
CA LEU A 37 7.60 -9.14 6.51
C LEU A 37 7.27 -9.21 7.99
N SER A 38 6.16 -8.59 8.35
CA SER A 38 5.87 -8.41 9.75
C SER A 38 4.66 -9.20 10.24
N ASP A 39 4.21 -10.18 9.49
CA ASP A 39 3.04 -10.93 9.91
C ASP A 39 3.39 -12.12 10.81
N GLY A 40 4.67 -12.34 11.09
CA GLY A 40 5.10 -13.39 12.01
C GLY A 40 4.98 -14.80 11.47
N LYS A 41 4.61 -14.94 10.21
CA LYS A 41 4.48 -16.27 9.64
C LYS A 41 5.77 -16.69 8.99
N GLU A 42 6.09 -17.96 9.17
CA GLU A 42 7.27 -18.51 8.50
C GLU A 42 6.86 -18.93 7.11
N ARG A 43 7.67 -18.56 6.14
CA ARG A 43 7.42 -18.93 4.76
C ARG A 43 8.69 -19.39 4.12
N ALA A 44 8.57 -20.37 3.23
CA ALA A 44 9.72 -20.84 2.49
C ALA A 44 10.10 -19.81 1.44
N TYR A 45 11.39 -19.73 1.17
CA TYR A 45 11.90 -18.84 0.15
C TYR A 45 11.20 -19.06 -1.19
N THR A 46 11.01 -20.33 -1.58
CA THR A 46 10.40 -20.63 -2.86
C THR A 46 8.95 -20.17 -2.92
N SER A 47 8.25 -20.19 -1.80
CA SER A 47 6.88 -19.71 -1.77
C SER A 47 6.82 -18.21 -2.00
N VAL A 48 7.69 -17.47 -1.34
CA VAL A 48 7.71 -16.02 -1.51
C VAL A 48 8.16 -15.67 -2.92
N LEU A 49 9.17 -16.37 -3.43
CA LEU A 49 9.64 -16.14 -4.77
C LEU A 49 8.53 -16.36 -5.79
N SER A 50 7.77 -17.45 -5.62
CA SER A 50 6.67 -17.73 -6.54
C SER A 50 5.64 -16.62 -6.59
N VAL A 51 5.29 -16.09 -5.41
CA VAL A 51 4.32 -15.00 -5.36
C VAL A 51 4.89 -13.75 -6.02
N MET A 52 6.15 -13.44 -5.76
CA MET A 52 6.75 -12.25 -6.36
C MET A 52 6.88 -12.39 -7.87
N GLN A 53 7.10 -13.61 -8.36
CA GLN A 53 7.11 -13.83 -9.80
C GLN A 53 5.73 -13.64 -10.41
N ILE A 54 4.70 -14.07 -9.71
CA ILE A 54 3.34 -13.81 -10.15
C ILE A 54 3.06 -12.30 -10.17
N MET A 55 3.53 -11.60 -9.16
CA MET A 55 3.35 -10.16 -9.12
C MET A 55 4.07 -9.48 -10.27
N GLN A 56 5.21 -10.03 -10.67
CA GLN A 56 5.91 -9.51 -11.81
C GLN A 56 5.08 -9.70 -13.09
N LYS A 57 4.46 -10.86 -13.23
CA LYS A 57 3.62 -11.10 -14.38
C LYS A 57 2.40 -10.20 -14.40
N LYS A 58 1.89 -9.86 -13.23
CA LYS A 58 0.77 -8.94 -13.12
C LYS A 58 1.18 -7.49 -13.28
N GLU A 59 2.45 -7.25 -13.46
CA GLU A 59 3.00 -5.91 -13.61
C GLU A 59 2.86 -5.07 -12.34
N LEU A 60 2.87 -5.73 -11.21
CA LEU A 60 2.94 -5.04 -9.94
C LEU A 60 4.39 -4.80 -9.53
N LEU A 61 5.30 -5.65 -10.00
CA LEU A 61 6.72 -5.54 -9.69
C LEU A 61 7.53 -5.61 -10.97
N ALA A 62 8.63 -4.88 -10.99
CA ALA A 62 9.67 -5.06 -11.99
C ALA A 62 10.85 -5.75 -11.32
N VAL A 63 11.63 -6.47 -12.09
CA VAL A 63 12.78 -7.17 -11.55
C VAL A 63 14.01 -6.75 -12.34
N GLU A 64 15.10 -6.53 -11.61
CA GLU A 64 16.37 -6.21 -12.21
C GLU A 64 17.43 -7.09 -11.60
N LYS A 65 18.39 -7.51 -12.40
CA LYS A 65 19.49 -8.27 -11.86
C LYS A 65 20.48 -7.32 -11.24
N GLU A 66 21.04 -7.73 -10.12
CA GLU A 66 22.09 -6.95 -9.56
C GLU A 66 23.29 -7.02 -10.47
N ARG A 67 24.20 -6.05 -10.30
CA ARG A 67 25.36 -5.98 -11.11
C ARG A 67 26.13 -7.25 -11.15
N ASP A 68 26.17 -7.96 -10.03
CA ASP A 68 26.90 -9.20 -9.94
C ASP A 68 26.18 -10.34 -10.59
N GLY A 69 24.92 -10.16 -10.94
CA GLY A 69 24.15 -11.21 -11.56
C GLY A 69 23.73 -12.33 -10.64
N LEU A 70 23.92 -12.15 -9.33
CA LEU A 70 23.63 -13.20 -8.39
C LEU A 70 22.25 -13.11 -7.77
N ALA A 71 21.63 -11.95 -7.78
CA ALA A 71 20.34 -11.79 -7.14
C ALA A 71 19.48 -10.90 -7.98
N HIS A 72 18.18 -11.09 -7.87
CA HIS A 72 17.23 -10.25 -8.55
C HIS A 72 16.65 -9.28 -7.55
N VAL A 73 16.60 -8.02 -7.93
CA VAL A 73 16.03 -6.96 -7.10
C VAL A 73 14.67 -6.61 -7.66
N PHE A 74 13.67 -6.66 -6.81
CA PHE A 74 12.29 -6.35 -7.20
C PHE A 74 11.95 -4.97 -6.72
N ARG A 75 11.24 -4.23 -7.55
CA ARG A 75 10.76 -2.91 -7.15
C ARG A 75 9.31 -2.76 -7.57
N PRO A 76 8.52 -2.01 -6.83
CA PRO A 76 7.11 -1.84 -7.19
C PRO A 76 6.97 -1.02 -8.47
N LEU A 77 6.04 -1.42 -9.32
CA LEU A 77 5.67 -0.66 -10.48
C LEU A 77 4.45 0.21 -10.20
N VAL A 78 3.82 0.00 -9.05
CA VAL A 78 2.64 0.76 -8.67
C VAL A 78 2.95 1.51 -7.38
N THR A 79 2.33 2.65 -7.21
CA THR A 79 2.54 3.44 -6.00
C THR A 79 1.56 3.00 -4.93
N ARG A 80 1.89 3.34 -3.69
CA ARG A 80 0.99 3.06 -2.58
C ARG A 80 -0.37 3.71 -2.85
N GLU A 81 -0.36 4.94 -3.33
CA GLU A 81 -1.61 5.65 -3.58
C GLU A 81 -2.46 4.97 -4.64
N GLN A 82 -1.84 4.47 -5.69
CA GLN A 82 -2.59 3.79 -6.73
C GLN A 82 -3.32 2.56 -6.22
N VAL A 83 -2.73 1.87 -5.26
CA VAL A 83 -3.31 0.64 -4.73
C VAL A 83 -4.20 0.90 -3.54
N VAL A 84 -3.73 1.71 -2.60
CA VAL A 84 -4.37 1.85 -1.30
C VAL A 84 -5.59 2.75 -1.35
N VAL A 85 -5.54 3.83 -2.11
CA VAL A 85 -6.66 4.77 -2.10
C VAL A 85 -7.95 4.11 -2.59
N PRO A 86 -7.94 3.37 -3.71
CA PRO A 86 -9.19 2.71 -4.12
C PRO A 86 -9.67 1.67 -3.12
N LEU A 87 -8.73 0.96 -2.47
CA LEU A 87 -9.10 -0.03 -1.46
C LEU A 87 -9.81 0.62 -0.29
N LEU A 88 -9.23 1.72 0.21
CA LEU A 88 -9.82 2.42 1.34
C LEU A 88 -11.17 3.03 0.97
N ARG A 89 -11.25 3.64 -0.20
CA ARG A 89 -12.52 4.21 -0.64
C ARG A 89 -13.59 3.15 -0.78
N GLY A 90 -13.22 2.01 -1.34
CA GLY A 90 -14.17 0.93 -1.49
C GLY A 90 -14.68 0.43 -0.15
N LEU A 91 -13.78 0.32 0.83
CA LEU A 91 -14.16 -0.11 2.14
C LEU A 91 -15.12 0.89 2.80
N VAL A 92 -14.79 2.16 2.69
CA VAL A 92 -15.64 3.20 3.28
C VAL A 92 -17.03 3.16 2.63
N THR A 93 -17.07 3.02 1.32
CA THR A 93 -18.33 2.98 0.63
C THR A 93 -19.16 1.75 0.97
N LYS A 94 -18.52 0.59 0.93
CA LYS A 94 -19.26 -0.66 1.08
C LYS A 94 -19.61 -1.00 2.51
N VAL A 95 -18.75 -0.66 3.43
CA VAL A 95 -18.94 -1.09 4.81
C VAL A 95 -19.47 0.02 5.69
N PHE A 96 -19.06 1.25 5.40
CA PHE A 96 -19.43 2.38 6.26
C PHE A 96 -20.41 3.34 5.60
N GLY A 97 -21.05 2.92 4.51
CA GLY A 97 -22.06 3.75 3.88
C GLY A 97 -21.54 5.07 3.37
N GLY A 98 -20.26 5.15 3.04
CA GLY A 98 -19.64 6.38 2.57
C GLY A 98 -19.17 7.31 3.67
N SER A 99 -19.30 6.92 4.93
CA SER A 99 -18.91 7.79 6.04
C SER A 99 -17.46 7.60 6.43
N ARG A 100 -16.62 8.54 6.06
CA ARG A 100 -15.23 8.52 6.48
C ARG A 100 -15.11 8.64 7.99
N ARG A 101 -16.00 9.42 8.59
CA ARG A 101 -15.99 9.61 10.03
C ARG A 101 -16.20 8.28 10.74
N ALA A 102 -17.16 7.47 10.26
CA ALA A 102 -17.40 6.18 10.88
C ALA A 102 -16.19 5.25 10.73
N ALA A 103 -15.55 5.28 9.56
CA ALA A 103 -14.35 4.48 9.36
C ALA A 103 -13.24 4.91 10.30
N MET A 104 -13.05 6.22 10.48
CA MET A 104 -12.04 6.72 11.38
C MET A 104 -12.32 6.35 12.81
N GLN A 105 -13.59 6.39 13.21
CA GLN A 105 -13.95 5.96 14.55
C GLN A 105 -13.54 4.53 14.81
N HIS A 106 -13.77 3.66 13.84
CA HIS A 106 -13.39 2.25 14.00
C HIS A 106 -11.87 2.08 14.02
N LEU A 107 -11.15 2.86 13.22
CA LEU A 107 -9.71 2.76 13.22
C LEU A 107 -9.10 3.18 14.55
N LEU A 108 -9.71 4.14 15.20
CA LEU A 108 -9.17 4.68 16.44
C LEU A 108 -9.78 4.06 17.69
N HIS A 109 -10.74 3.16 17.49
CA HIS A 109 -11.44 2.54 18.60
C HIS A 109 -10.64 1.35 19.14
N GLY A 110 -10.62 1.18 20.42
CA GLY A 110 -10.06 -0.02 21.01
C GLY A 110 -8.60 0.06 21.37
N ASP A 111 -7.82 0.78 20.60
CA ASP A 111 -6.40 0.93 20.88
C ASP A 111 -6.17 2.27 21.57
N ALA A 112 -5.19 2.30 22.43
CA ALA A 112 -4.86 3.56 23.10
C ALA A 112 -4.24 4.49 22.07
N VAL A 113 -4.88 5.63 21.87
CA VAL A 113 -4.35 6.65 20.99
C VAL A 113 -3.66 7.67 21.89
N ASP A 114 -2.35 7.78 21.77
CA ASP A 114 -1.63 8.68 22.65
C ASP A 114 -1.68 10.12 22.16
N GLU A 115 -1.17 11.03 22.96
CA GLU A 115 -1.24 12.43 22.64
C GLU A 115 -0.50 12.78 21.38
N ARG A 116 0.60 12.13 21.15
CA ARG A 116 1.38 12.39 19.96
C ARG A 116 0.61 12.05 18.69
N GLU A 117 -0.07 10.93 18.72
CA GLU A 117 -0.87 10.52 17.57
C GLU A 117 -2.03 11.46 17.35
N ILE A 118 -2.66 11.90 18.44
CA ILE A 118 -3.74 12.87 18.34
C ILE A 118 -3.26 14.16 17.72
N ASP A 119 -2.08 14.63 18.13
CA ASP A 119 -1.53 15.84 17.55
C ASP A 119 -1.24 15.70 16.08
N GLU A 120 -0.74 14.54 15.68
CA GLU A 120 -0.47 14.30 14.28
C GLU A 120 -1.75 14.29 13.46
N LEU A 121 -2.80 13.73 14.01
CA LEU A 121 -4.09 13.73 13.32
C LEU A 121 -4.67 15.12 13.22
N ARG A 122 -4.51 15.92 14.26
CA ARG A 122 -4.95 17.31 14.21
C ARG A 122 -4.22 18.10 13.16
N GLN A 123 -2.91 17.86 13.05
CA GLN A 123 -2.13 18.51 12.02
C GLN A 123 -2.61 18.15 10.65
N LEU A 124 -2.94 16.87 10.43
CA LEU A 124 -3.45 16.43 9.16
C LEU A 124 -4.74 17.15 8.82
N LEU A 125 -5.64 17.27 9.80
CA LEU A 125 -6.89 17.98 9.58
C LEU A 125 -6.67 19.45 9.28
N ASP A 126 -5.72 20.08 9.97
CA ASP A 126 -5.40 21.47 9.73
C ASP A 126 -4.87 21.67 8.31
N GLU A 127 -4.04 20.75 7.85
CA GLU A 127 -3.52 20.84 6.49
C GLU A 127 -4.62 20.71 5.45
N LEU A 128 -5.56 19.83 5.70
CA LEU A 128 -6.68 19.67 4.79
C LEU A 128 -7.56 20.91 4.77
N GLU A 129 -7.77 21.48 5.92
CA GLU A 129 -8.56 22.69 6.03
C GLU A 129 -7.90 23.85 5.31
N SER A 130 -6.59 23.96 5.46
CA SER A 130 -5.85 25.00 4.76
C SER A 130 -5.97 24.87 3.26
N ARG A 131 -5.93 23.67 2.76
CA ARG A 131 -6.07 23.46 1.33
C ARG A 131 -7.41 23.90 0.82
N GLN A 132 -8.45 23.64 1.58
CA GLN A 132 -9.78 24.01 1.16
C GLN A 132 -9.98 25.51 1.18
N GLN A 133 -9.28 26.20 2.06
CA GLN A 133 -9.43 27.64 2.14
C GLN A 133 -8.69 28.37 1.06
N LYS A 134 -7.75 27.72 0.40
CA LYS A 134 -7.04 28.37 -0.65
C LYS A 134 -7.88 28.42 -1.91
N PRO A 135 -7.88 29.56 -2.60
CA PRO A 135 -8.65 29.59 -3.84
C PRO A 135 -8.02 28.65 -4.85
N PRO A 136 -8.82 28.09 -5.73
CA PRO A 136 -8.27 27.20 -6.72
C PRO A 136 -7.31 27.93 -7.62
N LYS A 137 -6.25 27.21 -7.99
CA LYS A 137 -5.32 27.78 -8.87
C LYS A 137 -5.92 27.94 -10.21
N LYS A 138 -5.74 29.11 -10.79
CA LYS A 138 -6.30 29.29 -12.02
C LYS A 138 -5.36 28.81 -12.96
N SER A 139 -5.66 28.07 -13.84
CA SER A 139 -4.68 27.55 -14.75
C SER A 139 -4.61 28.28 -16.04
#